data_e3a5976d31a6a80b135ba249fe9a5aa4
#
_entry.id   e3a5976d31a6a80b135ba249fe9a5aa4
#
_cell.length_a   1.000
_cell.length_b   1.000
_cell.length_c   1.000
_cell.angle_alpha   90.00
_cell.angle_beta   90.00
_cell.angle_gamma   90.00
#
_symmetry.space_group_name_H-M   'P 1'
#
loop_
_entity.id
_entity.type
_entity.pdbx_description
1 polymer ?
#
loop_
_entity_poly.entity_id
_entity_poly.type
_entity_poly.pdbx_seq_one_letter_code
_entity_poly.pdbx_strand_id
1 'polypeptide(L)'
;MGIRILDVGECGFDGPRMQQLWEDELDAVVDRVHSSDDALRHLKRGGYNIVLVNRVLAADGSSGLEVIKRLIDSGTNVPVMLVSDRPEAQDEAVELGAVRGFGKAALEDESTIDLVKQTAKR
;
A
#
# COMPACT_ATOMS: atom_id res chain seq x y z
N MET A 1 -5.12 18.33 -7.88
CA MET A 1 -5.57 17.53 -6.74
C MET A 1 -4.55 16.45 -6.44
N GLY A 2 -4.08 16.41 -5.22
CA GLY A 2 -3.06 15.45 -4.80
C GLY A 2 -3.60 14.04 -4.60
N ILE A 3 -2.68 13.09 -4.66
CA ILE A 3 -2.96 11.69 -4.36
C ILE A 3 -2.79 11.48 -2.85
N ARG A 4 -3.72 10.76 -2.23
CA ARG A 4 -3.59 10.37 -0.82
C ARG A 4 -3.34 8.87 -0.72
N ILE A 5 -2.24 8.51 -0.06
CA ILE A 5 -1.78 7.13 0.07
C ILE A 5 -1.87 6.71 1.54
N LEU A 6 -2.46 5.56 1.78
CA LEU A 6 -2.40 4.91 3.09
C LEU A 6 -1.33 3.83 3.02
N ASP A 7 -0.29 3.95 3.84
CA ASP A 7 0.85 3.04 3.86
C ASP A 7 0.79 2.19 5.13
N VAL A 8 0.68 0.89 4.98
CA VAL A 8 0.42 -0.02 6.09
C VAL A 8 1.62 -0.92 6.35
N GLY A 9 2.19 -0.82 7.56
CA GLY A 9 3.12 -1.81 8.07
C GLY A 9 4.58 -1.62 7.70
N GLU A 10 4.99 -0.51 7.12
CA GLU A 10 6.40 -0.26 6.82
C GLU A 10 7.19 0.04 8.10
N CYS A 11 8.48 -0.31 8.08
CA CYS A 11 9.36 -0.05 9.22
C CYS A 11 9.79 1.42 9.28
N GLY A 12 10.49 1.78 10.39
CA GLY A 12 10.94 3.15 10.59
C GLY A 12 12.03 3.60 9.61
N PHE A 13 12.61 2.69 8.82
CA PHE A 13 13.57 3.02 7.76
C PHE A 13 12.87 3.13 6.40
N ASP A 14 12.17 2.08 5.99
CA ASP A 14 11.52 2.05 4.67
C ASP A 14 10.32 2.98 4.59
N GLY A 15 9.58 3.13 5.67
CA GLY A 15 8.39 3.97 5.68
C GLY A 15 8.66 5.42 5.34
N PRO A 16 9.58 6.10 6.04
CA PRO A 16 9.92 7.48 5.70
C PRO A 16 10.52 7.63 4.30
N ARG A 17 11.33 6.65 3.86
CA ARG A 17 11.93 6.66 2.53
C ARG A 17 10.87 6.58 1.43
N MET A 18 9.90 5.68 1.60
CA MET A 18 8.80 5.54 0.64
C MET A 18 7.90 6.77 0.65
N GLN A 19 7.60 7.29 1.83
CA GLN A 19 6.81 8.50 1.97
C GLN A 19 7.44 9.66 1.21
N GLN A 20 8.74 9.86 1.39
CA GLN A 20 9.47 10.93 0.70
C GLN A 20 9.39 10.75 -0.82
N LEU A 21 9.53 9.52 -1.29
CA LEU A 21 9.45 9.22 -2.72
C LEU A 21 8.09 9.61 -3.29
N TRP A 22 7.00 9.20 -2.61
CA TRP A 22 5.65 9.51 -3.09
C TRP A 22 5.36 11.01 -3.03
N GLU A 23 5.86 11.69 -2.00
CA GLU A 23 5.73 13.14 -1.90
C GLU A 23 6.44 13.85 -3.05
N ASP A 24 7.67 13.41 -3.34
CA ASP A 24 8.50 14.06 -4.37
C ASP A 24 8.00 13.75 -5.79
N GLU A 25 7.64 12.50 -6.05
CA GLU A 25 7.33 12.05 -7.41
C GLU A 25 5.85 12.18 -7.78
N LEU A 26 4.96 12.11 -6.80
CA LEU A 26 3.52 12.09 -7.05
C LEU A 26 2.77 13.26 -6.41
N ASP A 27 3.48 14.14 -5.72
CA ASP A 27 2.86 15.21 -4.94
C ASP A 27 1.79 14.63 -3.99
N ALA A 28 2.11 13.49 -3.40
CA ALA A 28 1.17 12.73 -2.57
C ALA A 28 1.20 13.18 -1.11
N VAL A 29 0.08 12.96 -0.43
CA VAL A 29 0.01 12.98 1.03
C VAL A 29 -0.03 11.55 1.51
N VAL A 30 0.88 11.17 2.41
CA VAL A 30 1.03 9.79 2.87
C VAL A 30 0.72 9.73 4.37
N ASP A 31 -0.25 8.89 4.73
CA ASP A 31 -0.49 8.55 6.13
C ASP A 31 0.03 7.13 6.36
N ARG A 32 0.79 6.95 7.43
CA ARG A 32 1.38 5.66 7.79
C ARG A 32 0.67 5.07 8.98
N VAL A 33 0.25 3.81 8.86
CA VAL A 33 -0.36 3.06 9.95
C VAL A 33 0.36 1.73 10.14
N HIS A 34 0.16 1.07 11.28
CA HIS A 34 0.96 -0.07 11.66
C HIS A 34 0.15 -1.34 11.92
N SER A 35 -1.16 -1.31 11.76
CA SER A 35 -2.04 -2.45 11.98
C SER A 35 -3.23 -2.44 11.02
N SER A 36 -3.88 -3.61 10.88
CA SER A 36 -5.09 -3.69 10.07
C SER A 36 -6.25 -2.90 10.68
N ASP A 37 -6.33 -2.85 12.00
CA ASP A 37 -7.39 -2.08 12.68
C ASP A 37 -7.25 -0.58 12.38
N ASP A 38 -6.03 -0.06 12.45
CA ASP A 38 -5.76 1.34 12.10
C ASP A 38 -6.04 1.62 10.64
N ALA A 39 -5.67 0.69 9.76
CA ALA A 39 -5.94 0.84 8.33
C ALA A 39 -7.44 0.93 8.07
N LEU A 40 -8.23 0.07 8.70
CA LEU A 40 -9.69 0.10 8.57
C LEU A 40 -10.28 1.41 9.08
N ARG A 41 -9.80 1.91 10.21
CA ARG A 41 -10.26 3.19 10.75
C ARG A 41 -9.99 4.34 9.80
N HIS A 42 -8.79 4.37 9.22
CA HIS A 42 -8.43 5.42 8.26
C HIS A 42 -9.27 5.33 7.00
N LEU A 43 -9.49 4.13 6.47
CA LEU A 43 -10.31 3.96 5.27
C LEU A 43 -11.75 4.40 5.50
N LYS A 44 -12.30 4.20 6.69
CA LYS A 44 -13.66 4.67 7.02
C LYS A 44 -13.78 6.19 6.97
N ARG A 45 -12.72 6.91 7.28
CA ARG A 45 -12.71 8.37 7.17
C ARG A 45 -12.76 8.84 5.72
N GLY A 46 -12.34 7.99 4.79
CA GLY A 46 -12.36 8.26 3.36
C GLY A 46 -11.23 9.15 2.88
N GLY A 47 -11.22 9.41 1.59
CA GLY A 47 -10.28 10.32 0.95
C GLY A 47 -8.99 9.69 0.45
N TYR A 48 -8.79 8.39 0.61
CA TYR A 48 -7.61 7.70 0.09
C TYR A 48 -7.80 7.27 -1.34
N ASN A 49 -6.72 7.33 -2.11
CA ASN A 49 -6.70 6.94 -3.52
C ASN A 49 -6.09 5.55 -3.72
N ILE A 50 -5.24 5.11 -2.79
CA ILE A 50 -4.58 3.82 -2.88
C ILE A 50 -4.10 3.41 -1.47
N VAL A 51 -4.07 2.11 -1.22
CA VAL A 51 -3.49 1.53 0.00
C VAL A 51 -2.31 0.65 -0.40
N LEU A 52 -1.17 0.86 0.23
CA LEU A 52 0.03 0.04 0.05
C LEU A 52 0.26 -0.75 1.34
N VAL A 53 0.36 -2.08 1.23
CA VAL A 53 0.51 -2.96 2.39
C VAL A 53 1.82 -3.72 2.30
N ASN A 54 2.67 -3.57 3.33
CA ASN A 54 3.91 -4.34 3.41
C ASN A 54 3.59 -5.82 3.63
N ARG A 55 4.37 -6.71 3.01
CA ARG A 55 4.14 -8.16 3.10
C ARG A 55 4.18 -8.67 4.55
N VAL A 56 5.10 -8.13 5.35
CA VAL A 56 5.19 -8.44 6.78
C VAL A 56 5.15 -7.11 7.53
N LEU A 57 4.20 -6.95 8.43
CA LEU A 57 4.06 -5.72 9.20
C LEU A 57 5.21 -5.60 10.21
N ALA A 58 5.90 -4.46 10.17
CA ALA A 58 7.08 -4.25 11.00
C ALA A 58 6.78 -4.25 12.50
N ALA A 59 5.59 -3.80 12.88
CA ALA A 59 5.23 -3.66 14.30
C ALA A 59 5.13 -5.00 15.04
N ASP A 60 4.58 -6.04 14.39
CA ASP A 60 4.27 -7.29 15.07
C ASP A 60 4.54 -8.55 14.24
N GLY A 61 5.06 -8.42 13.03
CA GLY A 61 5.34 -9.55 12.15
C GLY A 61 4.12 -10.19 11.52
N SER A 62 2.95 -9.57 11.62
CA SER A 62 1.73 -10.14 11.03
C SER A 62 1.77 -10.08 9.51
N SER A 63 0.94 -10.90 8.87
CA SER A 63 0.91 -11.04 7.41
C SER A 63 0.19 -9.89 6.73
N GLY A 64 0.86 -9.25 5.78
CA GLY A 64 0.24 -8.24 4.93
C GLY A 64 -0.89 -8.80 4.07
N LEU A 65 -0.79 -10.08 3.67
CA LEU A 65 -1.86 -10.73 2.92
C LEU A 65 -3.15 -10.85 3.73
N GLU A 66 -3.04 -11.11 5.03
CA GLU A 66 -4.21 -11.11 5.91
C GLU A 66 -4.80 -9.72 6.07
N VAL A 67 -3.96 -8.69 6.13
CA VAL A 67 -4.42 -7.31 6.13
C VAL A 67 -5.21 -7.01 4.86
N ILE A 68 -4.65 -7.37 3.70
CA ILE A 68 -5.32 -7.17 2.42
C ILE A 68 -6.69 -7.86 2.41
N LYS A 69 -6.75 -9.11 2.88
CA LYS A 69 -8.02 -9.83 2.96
C LYS A 69 -9.05 -9.06 3.78
N ARG A 70 -8.67 -8.57 4.95
CA ARG A 70 -9.57 -7.77 5.80
C ARG A 70 -10.04 -6.50 5.11
N LEU A 71 -9.15 -5.80 4.41
CA LEU A 71 -9.52 -4.58 3.71
C LEU A 71 -10.50 -4.86 2.58
N ILE A 72 -10.22 -5.89 1.78
CA ILE A 72 -11.11 -6.29 0.68
C ILE A 72 -12.47 -6.74 1.23
N ASP A 73 -12.47 -7.56 2.28
CA ASP A 73 -13.71 -8.05 2.91
C ASP A 73 -14.54 -6.91 3.52
N SER A 74 -13.90 -5.79 3.86
CA SER A 74 -14.62 -4.62 4.38
C SER A 74 -15.44 -3.89 3.31
N GLY A 75 -15.27 -4.25 2.05
CA GLY A 75 -16.00 -3.64 0.93
C GLY A 75 -15.40 -2.33 0.43
N THR A 76 -14.13 -2.06 0.73
CA THR A 76 -13.50 -0.82 0.27
C THR A 76 -13.46 -0.74 -1.26
N ASN A 77 -13.68 0.45 -1.80
CA ASN A 77 -13.50 0.73 -3.23
C ASN A 77 -12.10 1.25 -3.54
N VAL A 78 -11.29 1.49 -2.51
CA VAL A 78 -9.92 1.98 -2.69
C VAL A 78 -9.05 0.83 -3.16
N PRO A 79 -8.26 0.99 -4.24
CA PRO A 79 -7.37 -0.08 -4.69
C PRO A 79 -6.29 -0.35 -3.64
N VAL A 80 -5.98 -1.64 -3.47
CA VAL A 80 -5.00 -2.12 -2.49
C VAL A 80 -3.90 -2.85 -3.22
N MET A 81 -2.64 -2.56 -2.88
CA MET A 81 -1.46 -3.21 -3.43
C MET A 81 -0.61 -3.82 -2.34
N LEU A 82 -0.01 -4.98 -2.62
CA LEU A 82 1.02 -5.56 -1.77
C LEU A 82 2.39 -5.00 -2.16
N VAL A 83 3.21 -4.63 -1.18
CA VAL A 83 4.61 -4.28 -1.40
C VAL A 83 5.45 -5.52 -1.09
N SER A 84 5.96 -6.18 -2.11
CA SER A 84 6.76 -7.41 -1.98
C SER A 84 7.49 -7.70 -3.27
N ASP A 85 8.75 -8.16 -3.16
CA ASP A 85 9.54 -8.65 -4.29
C ASP A 85 9.27 -10.11 -4.64
N ARG A 86 8.38 -10.78 -3.90
CA ARG A 86 8.06 -12.20 -4.13
C ARG A 86 6.88 -12.35 -5.10
N PRO A 87 7.11 -12.94 -6.28
CA PRO A 87 6.02 -13.11 -7.26
C PRO A 87 4.85 -13.92 -6.72
N GLU A 88 5.11 -14.97 -5.94
CA GLU A 88 4.04 -15.80 -5.36
C GLU A 88 3.19 -15.02 -4.37
N ALA A 89 3.77 -14.08 -3.63
CA ALA A 89 3.01 -13.24 -2.72
C ALA A 89 2.13 -12.26 -3.50
N GLN A 90 2.65 -11.72 -4.60
CA GLN A 90 1.86 -10.85 -5.48
C GLN A 90 0.68 -11.63 -6.08
N ASP A 91 0.92 -12.87 -6.50
CA ASP A 91 -0.14 -13.72 -7.05
C ASP A 91 -1.25 -13.94 -6.02
N GLU A 92 -0.89 -14.24 -4.77
CA GLU A 92 -1.87 -14.41 -3.69
C GLU A 92 -2.65 -13.12 -3.43
N ALA A 93 -1.99 -11.99 -3.43
CA ALA A 93 -2.65 -10.70 -3.22
C ALA A 93 -3.69 -10.43 -4.32
N VAL A 94 -3.34 -10.70 -5.57
CA VAL A 94 -4.26 -10.53 -6.70
C VAL A 94 -5.48 -11.46 -6.55
N GLU A 95 -5.27 -12.70 -6.14
CA GLU A 95 -6.37 -13.63 -5.88
C GLU A 95 -7.32 -13.13 -4.79
N LEU A 96 -6.80 -12.38 -3.81
CA LEU A 96 -7.62 -11.80 -2.76
C LEU A 96 -8.39 -10.56 -3.22
N GLY A 97 -8.09 -10.02 -4.39
CA GLY A 97 -8.75 -8.84 -4.93
C GLY A 97 -7.88 -7.59 -5.00
N ALA A 98 -6.59 -7.70 -4.66
CA ALA A 98 -5.67 -6.58 -4.76
C ALA A 98 -5.24 -6.35 -6.20
N VAL A 99 -4.77 -5.15 -6.49
CA VAL A 99 -4.07 -4.83 -7.73
C VAL A 99 -2.63 -5.30 -7.57
N ARG A 100 -2.08 -5.94 -8.62
CA ARG A 100 -0.67 -6.37 -8.56
C ARG A 100 0.23 -5.18 -8.24
N GLY A 101 1.05 -5.33 -7.23
CA GLY A 101 1.92 -4.26 -6.74
C GLY A 101 3.36 -4.39 -7.21
N PHE A 102 4.28 -4.03 -6.34
CA PHE A 102 5.70 -3.95 -6.65
C PHE A 102 6.50 -4.32 -5.42
N GLY A 103 7.82 -4.56 -5.61
CA GLY A 103 8.74 -4.79 -4.50
C GLY A 103 9.66 -3.60 -4.26
N LYS A 104 10.33 -3.62 -3.12
CA LYS A 104 11.24 -2.53 -2.73
C LYS A 104 12.48 -2.46 -3.63
N ALA A 105 12.86 -3.58 -4.27
CA ALA A 105 13.98 -3.58 -5.22
C ALA A 105 13.70 -2.70 -6.43
N ALA A 106 12.43 -2.53 -6.81
CA ALA A 106 12.02 -1.70 -7.94
C ALA A 106 11.41 -0.37 -7.50
N LEU A 107 11.57 0.02 -6.23
CA LEU A 107 10.85 1.16 -5.65
C LEU A 107 11.05 2.45 -6.42
N GLU A 108 12.28 2.72 -6.84
CA GLU A 108 12.61 3.98 -7.52
C GLU A 108 12.49 3.90 -9.04
N ASP A 109 12.10 2.75 -9.58
CA ASP A 109 11.91 2.59 -11.02
C ASP A 109 10.74 3.46 -11.49
N GLU A 110 10.92 4.09 -12.64
CA GLU A 110 9.89 4.92 -13.24
C GLU A 110 8.60 4.13 -13.47
N SER A 111 8.72 2.86 -13.86
CA SER A 111 7.56 1.99 -14.06
C SER A 111 6.76 1.77 -12.77
N THR A 112 7.44 1.69 -11.63
CA THR A 112 6.77 1.54 -10.32
C THR A 112 6.03 2.82 -9.95
N ILE A 113 6.67 3.96 -10.13
CA ILE A 113 6.04 5.26 -9.84
C ILE A 113 4.80 5.45 -10.71
N ASP A 114 4.91 5.12 -12.01
CA ASP A 114 3.77 5.19 -12.93
C ASP A 114 2.65 4.23 -12.54
N LEU A 115 2.99 3.02 -12.10
CA LEU A 115 1.99 2.04 -11.65
C LEU A 115 1.17 2.58 -10.48
N VAL A 116 1.84 3.13 -9.46
CA VAL A 116 1.17 3.70 -8.29
C VAL A 116 0.30 4.88 -8.72
N LYS A 117 0.83 5.76 -9.55
CA LYS A 117 0.11 6.93 -10.04
C LYS A 117 -1.16 6.54 -10.79
N GLN A 118 -1.04 5.62 -11.75
CA GLN A 118 -2.18 5.21 -12.56
C GLN A 118 -3.23 4.48 -11.72
N THR A 119 -2.81 3.66 -10.80
CA THR A 119 -3.73 2.94 -9.91
C THR A 119 -4.48 3.92 -9.01
N ALA A 120 -3.79 4.89 -8.45
CA ALA A 120 -4.39 5.89 -7.55
C ALA A 120 -5.40 6.79 -8.28
N LYS A 121 -5.29 6.93 -9.59
CA LYS A 121 -6.17 7.81 -10.39
C LYS A 121 -7.39 7.10 -10.97
N ARG A 122 -7.57 5.84 -10.70
CA ARG A 122 -8.73 5.08 -11.19
C ARG A 122 -10.06 5.61 -10.67
#